data_0f83cab2b1b604c8bf1543a1dec596a5
#
_entry.id   0f83cab2b1b604c8bf1543a1dec596a5
#
_cell.length_a   1.000
_cell.length_b   1.000
_cell.length_c   1.000
_cell.angle_alpha   90.00
_cell.angle_beta   90.00
_cell.angle_gamma   90.00
#
_symmetry.space_group_name_H-M   'P 1'
#
loop_
_entity.id
_entity.type
_entity.pdbx_description
1 polymer ?
#
loop_
_entity_poly.entity_id
_entity_poly.type
_entity_poly.pdbx_seq_one_letter_code
_entity_poly.pdbx_strand_id
1 'polypeptide(L)'
;MTLENELPGEGDFFTTEEVYTIAALVNEKLSGITYHYWVNKASNEVFEVLDWITLQFESGNSITFTGGLDSDGIKLVNPDFSAEQKRLEAEFDGKVTIETRDASKHKIWKECIGQEFTPSLVKYEGRMLNDSIALKFPGADDVIIFLGLEGLEVDYYEEDETEHIDLK
;
A
#
# COMPACT_ATOMS: atom_id res chain seq x y z
N MET A 1 -15.62 -19.48 -20.83
CA MET A 1 -15.95 -18.92 -19.51
C MET A 1 -15.08 -17.71 -19.27
N THR A 2 -15.69 -16.61 -18.96
CA THR A 2 -14.96 -15.38 -18.74
C THR A 2 -14.61 -15.23 -17.27
N LEU A 3 -13.41 -14.75 -17.00
CA LEU A 3 -12.92 -14.49 -15.63
C LEU A 3 -13.78 -13.45 -14.90
N GLU A 4 -14.56 -12.68 -15.64
CA GLU A 4 -15.45 -11.64 -15.12
C GLU A 4 -16.53 -12.17 -14.16
N ASN A 5 -16.79 -13.47 -14.22
CA ASN A 5 -17.82 -14.11 -13.38
C ASN A 5 -17.25 -14.78 -12.12
N GLU A 6 -15.94 -14.67 -11.88
CA GLU A 6 -15.37 -15.22 -10.66
C GLU A 6 -15.72 -14.34 -9.46
N LEU A 7 -16.31 -14.96 -8.44
CA LEU A 7 -16.60 -14.27 -7.19
C LEU A 7 -15.32 -14.09 -6.38
N PRO A 8 -15.21 -12.98 -5.62
CA PRO A 8 -14.05 -12.78 -4.76
C PRO A 8 -13.90 -13.92 -3.75
N GLY A 9 -12.65 -14.37 -3.56
CA GLY A 9 -12.28 -15.36 -2.55
C GLY A 9 -11.82 -14.71 -1.25
N GLU A 10 -11.45 -15.51 -0.25
CA GLU A 10 -11.00 -15.00 1.05
C GLU A 10 -9.78 -14.09 0.94
N GLY A 11 -8.84 -14.38 0.05
CA GLY A 11 -7.64 -13.55 -0.17
C GLY A 11 -7.92 -12.19 -0.80
N ASP A 12 -9.12 -11.97 -1.34
CA ASP A 12 -9.49 -10.74 -2.03
C ASP A 12 -10.06 -9.67 -1.09
N PHE A 13 -10.10 -9.93 0.21
CA PHE A 13 -10.62 -9.01 1.21
C PHE A 13 -9.59 -8.70 2.28
N PHE A 14 -9.64 -7.47 2.80
CA PHE A 14 -8.98 -7.15 4.05
C PHE A 14 -9.60 -7.97 5.18
N THR A 15 -8.79 -8.43 6.11
CA THR A 15 -9.30 -9.07 7.33
C THR A 15 -9.99 -8.02 8.20
N THR A 16 -10.85 -8.48 9.13
CA THR A 16 -11.49 -7.59 10.08
C THR A 16 -10.46 -6.81 10.91
N GLU A 17 -9.38 -7.47 11.33
CA GLU A 17 -8.28 -6.82 12.05
C GLU A 17 -7.61 -5.73 11.21
N GLU A 18 -7.37 -6.00 9.93
CA GLU A 18 -6.77 -5.03 9.03
C GLU A 18 -7.67 -3.79 8.88
N VAL A 19 -8.97 -3.99 8.69
CA VAL A 19 -9.92 -2.89 8.59
C VAL A 19 -9.94 -2.05 9.87
N TYR A 20 -9.93 -2.69 11.03
CA TYR A 20 -9.88 -1.97 12.31
C TYR A 20 -8.57 -1.18 12.47
N THR A 21 -7.46 -1.76 12.05
CA THR A 21 -6.15 -1.09 12.08
C THR A 21 -6.15 0.16 11.21
N ILE A 22 -6.68 0.06 10.00
CA ILE A 22 -6.81 1.20 9.09
C ILE A 22 -7.75 2.25 9.69
N ALA A 23 -8.91 1.83 10.18
CA ALA A 23 -9.91 2.75 10.74
C ALA A 23 -9.42 3.48 11.99
N ALA A 24 -8.53 2.87 12.76
CA ALA A 24 -7.95 3.50 13.95
C ALA A 24 -7.10 4.72 13.62
N LEU A 25 -6.66 4.87 12.37
CA LEU A 25 -5.83 5.99 11.93
C LEU A 25 -6.65 7.17 11.38
N VAL A 26 -7.97 7.05 11.33
CA VAL A 26 -8.85 8.13 10.85
C VAL A 26 -8.60 9.40 11.67
N ASN A 27 -8.49 10.52 10.98
CA ASN A 27 -8.22 11.86 11.53
C ASN A 27 -6.79 12.07 12.06
N GLU A 28 -5.91 11.09 11.98
CA GLU A 28 -4.50 11.33 12.29
C GLU A 28 -3.85 12.11 11.14
N LYS A 29 -2.89 12.96 11.47
CA LYS A 29 -2.19 13.78 10.47
C LYS A 29 -0.99 13.04 9.91
N LEU A 30 -0.90 12.99 8.60
CA LEU A 30 0.21 12.35 7.90
C LEU A 30 1.50 13.14 8.11
N SER A 31 2.57 12.49 8.52
CA SER A 31 3.88 13.13 8.71
C SER A 31 4.92 12.71 7.68
N GLY A 32 4.76 11.54 7.08
CA GLY A 32 5.72 11.08 6.08
C GLY A 32 5.26 9.85 5.34
N ILE A 33 5.89 9.61 4.20
CA ILE A 33 5.67 8.44 3.35
C ILE A 33 7.02 7.82 3.02
N THR A 34 7.14 6.52 3.20
CA THR A 34 8.35 5.78 2.86
C THR A 34 8.01 4.66 1.89
N TYR A 35 8.74 4.59 0.79
CA TYR A 35 8.66 3.50 -0.18
C TYR A 35 9.81 2.53 0.06
N HIS A 36 9.50 1.23 0.00
CA HIS A 36 10.51 0.18 0.08
C HIS A 36 10.44 -0.64 -1.19
N TYR A 37 11.54 -0.65 -1.93
CA TYR A 37 11.66 -1.36 -3.21
C TYR A 37 12.40 -2.66 -3.04
N TRP A 38 11.91 -3.67 -3.71
CA TRP A 38 12.63 -4.90 -3.94
C TRP A 38 13.43 -4.69 -5.23
N VAL A 39 14.75 -4.67 -5.12
CA VAL A 39 15.64 -4.32 -6.23
C VAL A 39 16.46 -5.53 -6.63
N ASN A 40 16.33 -5.96 -7.89
CA ASN A 40 17.10 -7.07 -8.46
C ASN A 40 18.20 -6.51 -9.34
N LYS A 41 19.45 -6.79 -8.98
CA LYS A 41 20.66 -6.35 -9.69
C LYS A 41 21.35 -7.50 -10.42
N ALA A 42 20.67 -8.63 -10.62
CA ALA A 42 21.24 -9.84 -11.19
C ALA A 42 21.56 -9.74 -12.69
N SER A 43 20.99 -8.78 -13.39
CA SER A 43 21.20 -8.57 -14.83
C SER A 43 21.76 -7.17 -15.09
N ASN A 44 22.14 -6.89 -16.34
CA ASN A 44 22.57 -5.56 -16.75
C ASN A 44 21.46 -4.51 -16.62
N GLU A 45 20.21 -4.95 -16.54
CA GLU A 45 19.07 -4.09 -16.28
C GLU A 45 18.64 -4.23 -14.82
N VAL A 46 18.58 -3.12 -14.11
CA VAL A 46 18.09 -3.08 -12.74
C VAL A 46 16.57 -3.17 -12.78
N PHE A 47 16.03 -4.15 -12.09
CA PHE A 47 14.58 -4.36 -11.97
C PHE A 47 14.13 -3.98 -10.56
N GLU A 48 13.16 -3.08 -10.46
CA GLU A 48 12.65 -2.59 -9.17
C GLU A 48 11.16 -2.85 -9.04
N VAL A 49 10.74 -3.29 -7.86
CA VAL A 49 9.32 -3.47 -7.53
C VAL A 49 9.03 -2.71 -6.24
N LEU A 50 8.03 -1.84 -6.27
CA LEU A 50 7.53 -1.19 -5.06
C LEU A 50 6.68 -2.21 -4.31
N ASP A 51 7.21 -2.77 -3.23
CA ASP A 51 6.57 -3.87 -2.51
C ASP A 51 5.98 -3.44 -1.18
N TRP A 52 6.47 -2.36 -0.58
CA TRP A 52 5.96 -1.84 0.69
C TRP A 52 5.82 -0.32 0.64
N ILE A 53 4.72 0.16 1.20
CA ILE A 53 4.49 1.60 1.40
C ILE A 53 4.15 1.81 2.87
N THR A 54 4.93 2.65 3.55
CA THR A 54 4.68 3.00 4.94
C THR A 54 4.16 4.42 5.04
N LEU A 55 3.00 4.58 5.68
CA LEU A 55 2.46 5.88 6.07
C LEU A 55 2.84 6.14 7.51
N GLN A 56 3.43 7.29 7.79
CA GLN A 56 3.82 7.70 9.14
C GLN A 56 2.94 8.88 9.56
N PHE A 57 2.52 8.90 10.81
CA PHE A 57 1.61 9.91 11.33
C PHE A 57 2.28 10.72 12.45
N GLU A 58 1.80 11.94 12.66
CA GLU A 58 2.39 12.84 13.68
C GLU A 58 2.31 12.27 15.09
N SER A 59 1.34 11.40 15.35
CA SER A 59 1.19 10.68 16.63
C SER A 59 2.34 9.72 16.95
N GLY A 60 3.12 9.36 15.94
CA GLY A 60 4.12 8.28 16.02
C GLY A 60 3.60 6.94 15.51
N ASN A 61 2.31 6.82 15.23
CA ASN A 61 1.74 5.63 14.61
C ASN A 61 2.19 5.52 13.16
N SER A 62 2.23 4.31 12.66
CA SER A 62 2.52 4.04 11.24
C SER A 62 1.74 2.83 10.78
N ILE A 63 1.58 2.71 9.46
CA ILE A 63 0.96 1.57 8.82
C ILE A 63 1.75 1.24 7.56
N THR A 64 1.98 -0.04 7.32
CA THR A 64 2.71 -0.50 6.13
C THR A 64 1.82 -1.42 5.32
N PHE A 65 1.68 -1.09 4.04
CA PHE A 65 0.98 -1.91 3.06
C PHE A 65 1.98 -2.68 2.23
N THR A 66 1.64 -3.92 1.88
CA THR A 66 2.40 -4.71 0.92
C THR A 66 1.48 -5.32 -0.12
N GLY A 67 1.98 -5.47 -1.35
CA GLY A 67 1.30 -6.22 -2.39
C GLY A 67 1.53 -7.72 -2.30
N GLY A 68 2.61 -8.11 -1.60
CA GLY A 68 3.00 -9.51 -1.46
C GLY A 68 3.43 -10.13 -2.79
N LEU A 69 4.18 -11.22 -2.72
CA LEU A 69 4.61 -11.97 -3.90
C LEU A 69 3.48 -12.80 -4.50
N ASP A 70 2.48 -13.12 -3.71
CA ASP A 70 1.38 -13.99 -4.11
C ASP A 70 0.28 -13.25 -4.87
N SER A 71 0.35 -11.93 -4.93
CA SER A 71 -0.62 -11.08 -5.65
C SER A 71 -2.08 -11.27 -5.21
N ASP A 72 -2.30 -11.70 -3.97
CA ASP A 72 -3.64 -11.93 -3.44
C ASP A 72 -4.35 -10.64 -3.01
N GLY A 73 -3.69 -9.51 -3.16
CA GLY A 73 -4.22 -8.21 -2.77
C GLY A 73 -3.30 -7.50 -1.79
N ILE A 74 -3.69 -6.28 -1.44
CA ILE A 74 -2.94 -5.47 -0.48
C ILE A 74 -3.16 -6.03 0.92
N LYS A 75 -2.08 -6.12 1.69
CA LYS A 75 -2.11 -6.57 3.08
C LYS A 75 -1.39 -5.57 3.97
N LEU A 76 -1.78 -5.53 5.23
CA LEU A 76 -1.06 -4.79 6.25
C LEU A 76 -0.01 -5.70 6.86
N VAL A 77 1.19 -5.18 7.02
CA VAL A 77 2.30 -5.92 7.60
C VAL A 77 3.03 -5.05 8.62
N ASN A 78 3.78 -5.70 9.49
CA ASN A 78 4.72 -5.05 10.39
C ASN A 78 6.10 -5.66 10.11
N PRO A 79 6.75 -5.24 9.00
CA PRO A 79 7.93 -5.93 8.51
C PRO A 79 9.17 -5.64 9.35
N ASP A 80 10.01 -6.65 9.50
CA ASP A 80 11.38 -6.50 9.93
C ASP A 80 12.25 -6.47 8.67
N PHE A 81 12.53 -5.27 8.17
CA PHE A 81 13.29 -5.11 6.92
C PHE A 81 14.72 -5.63 7.03
N SER A 82 15.30 -5.62 8.23
CA SER A 82 16.63 -6.19 8.46
C SER A 82 16.62 -7.71 8.25
N ALA A 83 15.61 -8.40 8.81
CA ALA A 83 15.46 -9.84 8.63
C ALA A 83 15.12 -10.19 7.17
N GLU A 84 14.26 -9.39 6.52
CA GLU A 84 13.94 -9.57 5.09
C GLU A 84 15.18 -9.40 4.21
N GLN A 85 16.01 -8.42 4.49
CA GLN A 85 17.25 -8.19 3.74
C GLN A 85 18.18 -9.40 3.86
N LYS A 86 18.34 -9.95 5.07
CA LYS A 86 19.17 -11.14 5.29
C LYS A 86 18.64 -12.36 4.55
N ARG A 87 17.32 -12.54 4.55
CA ARG A 87 16.69 -13.64 3.83
C ARG A 87 16.94 -13.53 2.32
N LEU A 88 16.79 -12.33 1.76
CA LEU A 88 17.02 -12.09 0.34
C LEU A 88 18.48 -12.28 -0.04
N GLU A 89 19.43 -11.86 0.80
CA GLU A 89 20.84 -12.07 0.56
C GLU A 89 21.20 -13.56 0.50
N ALA A 90 20.63 -14.36 1.41
CA ALA A 90 20.84 -15.80 1.44
C ALA A 90 20.19 -16.50 0.25
N GLU A 91 18.99 -16.09 -0.14
CA GLU A 91 18.22 -16.74 -1.21
C GLU A 91 18.71 -16.38 -2.61
N PHE A 92 19.19 -15.13 -2.81
CA PHE A 92 19.55 -14.60 -4.12
C PHE A 92 21.04 -14.18 -4.23
N ASP A 93 21.90 -14.67 -3.35
CA ASP A 93 23.35 -14.39 -3.37
C ASP A 93 23.69 -12.88 -3.40
N GLY A 94 22.93 -12.08 -2.65
CA GLY A 94 23.14 -10.63 -2.58
C GLY A 94 22.71 -9.85 -3.82
N LYS A 95 22.08 -10.51 -4.79
CA LYS A 95 21.61 -9.85 -6.03
C LYS A 95 20.30 -9.10 -5.86
N VAL A 96 19.59 -9.36 -4.78
CA VAL A 96 18.32 -8.70 -4.46
C VAL A 96 18.48 -7.97 -3.14
N THR A 97 18.10 -6.70 -3.14
CA THR A 97 18.17 -5.86 -1.95
C THR A 97 16.86 -5.10 -1.76
N ILE A 98 16.62 -4.66 -0.53
CA ILE A 98 15.52 -3.74 -0.23
C ILE A 98 16.11 -2.33 -0.17
N GLU A 99 15.59 -1.44 -1.01
CA GLU A 99 15.97 -0.03 -0.98
C GLU A 99 14.82 0.80 -0.42
N THR A 100 15.12 1.60 0.60
CA THR A 100 14.16 2.46 1.26
C THR A 100 14.34 3.89 0.78
N ARG A 101 13.25 4.52 0.35
CA ARG A 101 13.25 5.88 -0.18
C ARG A 101 12.15 6.71 0.47
N ASP A 102 12.49 7.91 0.89
CA ASP A 102 11.50 8.87 1.41
C ASP A 102 10.70 9.45 0.23
N ALA A 103 9.41 9.22 0.23
CA ALA A 103 8.50 9.70 -0.81
C ALA A 103 7.69 10.93 -0.37
N SER A 104 7.94 11.47 0.83
CA SER A 104 7.15 12.57 1.39
C SER A 104 7.17 13.84 0.53
N LYS A 105 8.23 14.04 -0.25
CA LYS A 105 8.38 15.21 -1.11
C LYS A 105 7.95 14.97 -2.56
N HIS A 106 7.52 13.75 -2.90
CA HIS A 106 7.00 13.46 -4.23
C HIS A 106 5.74 14.27 -4.49
N LYS A 107 5.54 14.66 -5.73
CA LYS A 107 4.42 15.49 -6.15
C LYS A 107 3.08 14.98 -5.63
N ILE A 108 2.89 13.66 -5.65
CA ILE A 108 1.61 13.05 -5.24
C ILE A 108 1.37 13.12 -3.74
N TRP A 109 2.43 13.21 -2.92
CA TRP A 109 2.32 13.17 -1.45
C TRP A 109 2.56 14.49 -0.75
N LYS A 110 3.32 15.38 -1.36
CA LYS A 110 3.79 16.58 -0.65
C LYS A 110 2.67 17.45 -0.08
N GLU A 111 1.53 17.53 -0.77
CA GLU A 111 0.38 18.30 -0.31
C GLU A 111 -0.44 17.53 0.75
N CYS A 112 -0.22 16.23 0.88
CA CYS A 112 -0.90 15.41 1.88
C CYS A 112 -0.25 15.51 3.27
N ILE A 113 1.03 15.86 3.32
CA ILE A 113 1.77 15.96 4.58
C ILE A 113 1.15 17.04 5.47
N GLY A 114 0.86 16.69 6.72
CA GLY A 114 0.21 17.57 7.68
C GLY A 114 -1.32 17.55 7.62
N GLN A 115 -1.90 16.82 6.68
CA GLN A 115 -3.35 16.71 6.50
C GLN A 115 -3.93 15.54 7.29
N GLU A 116 -5.17 15.67 7.71
CA GLU A 116 -5.91 14.59 8.35
C GLU A 116 -6.26 13.51 7.34
N PHE A 117 -6.14 12.27 7.77
CA PHE A 117 -6.30 11.08 6.93
C PHE A 117 -7.71 10.50 7.02
N THR A 118 -8.30 10.20 5.88
CA THR A 118 -9.52 9.41 5.78
C THR A 118 -9.31 8.32 4.74
N PRO A 119 -9.22 7.06 5.15
CA PRO A 119 -9.13 5.93 4.20
C PRO A 119 -10.49 5.61 3.61
N SER A 120 -10.48 5.10 2.40
CA SER A 120 -11.70 4.74 1.68
C SER A 120 -11.50 3.41 0.97
N LEU A 121 -12.40 2.47 1.19
CA LEU A 121 -12.29 1.11 0.68
C LEU A 121 -13.51 0.72 -0.15
N VAL A 122 -13.32 -0.24 -1.06
CA VAL A 122 -14.43 -0.79 -1.85
C VAL A 122 -15.12 -1.91 -1.06
N LYS A 123 -16.41 -1.75 -0.85
CA LYS A 123 -17.23 -2.73 -0.11
C LYS A 123 -17.91 -3.70 -1.07
N TYR A 124 -17.84 -4.98 -0.74
CA TYR A 124 -18.53 -6.03 -1.46
C TYR A 124 -19.14 -7.01 -0.44
N GLU A 125 -20.46 -7.11 -0.44
CA GLU A 125 -21.23 -7.98 0.46
C GLU A 125 -20.81 -7.88 1.95
N GLY A 126 -20.63 -6.64 2.42
CA GLY A 126 -20.30 -6.38 3.83
C GLY A 126 -18.81 -6.48 4.17
N ARG A 127 -17.98 -6.86 3.21
CA ARG A 127 -16.52 -6.95 3.40
C ARG A 127 -15.80 -5.95 2.50
N MET A 128 -14.57 -5.62 2.85
CA MET A 128 -13.77 -4.64 2.12
C MET A 128 -12.76 -5.35 1.21
N LEU A 129 -12.88 -5.08 -0.10
CA LEU A 129 -11.93 -5.60 -1.10
C LEU A 129 -10.55 -4.99 -0.87
N ASN A 130 -9.50 -5.77 -1.14
CA ASN A 130 -8.11 -5.37 -0.89
C ASN A 130 -7.27 -5.14 -2.15
N ASP A 131 -7.91 -4.92 -3.29
CA ASP A 131 -7.20 -4.60 -4.53
C ASP A 131 -6.75 -3.13 -4.59
N SER A 132 -7.36 -2.28 -3.78
CA SER A 132 -6.99 -0.86 -3.70
C SER A 132 -7.41 -0.25 -2.37
N ILE A 133 -6.78 0.87 -2.02
CA ILE A 133 -7.21 1.73 -0.93
C ILE A 133 -7.05 3.19 -1.37
N ALA A 134 -8.11 3.96 -1.24
CA ALA A 134 -8.06 5.39 -1.49
C ALA A 134 -7.76 6.13 -0.18
N LEU A 135 -6.94 7.15 -0.28
CA LEU A 135 -6.48 7.96 0.85
C LEU A 135 -6.92 9.39 0.60
N LYS A 136 -7.77 9.90 1.48
CA LYS A 136 -8.34 11.25 1.34
C LYS A 136 -7.73 12.19 2.36
N PHE A 137 -7.40 13.39 1.89
CA PHE A 137 -6.80 14.44 2.69
C PHE A 137 -7.52 15.77 2.34
N PRO A 138 -8.06 16.52 3.31
CA PRO A 138 -8.92 17.68 3.03
C PRO A 138 -8.29 18.77 2.17
N GLY A 139 -6.99 18.99 2.31
CA GLY A 139 -6.28 20.06 1.59
C GLY A 139 -5.46 19.57 0.40
N ALA A 140 -5.70 18.37 -0.08
CA ALA A 140 -4.90 17.77 -1.16
C ALA A 140 -5.78 16.89 -2.07
N ASP A 141 -5.26 16.55 -3.23
CA ASP A 141 -5.92 15.59 -4.10
C ASP A 141 -5.92 14.20 -3.45
N ASP A 142 -6.98 13.45 -3.66
CA ASP A 142 -7.07 12.09 -3.16
C ASP A 142 -6.06 11.19 -3.87
N VAL A 143 -5.54 10.22 -3.15
CA VAL A 143 -4.53 9.29 -3.63
C VAL A 143 -5.08 7.88 -3.56
N ILE A 144 -4.74 7.04 -4.53
CA ILE A 144 -5.08 5.61 -4.51
C ILE A 144 -3.79 4.78 -4.52
N ILE A 145 -3.74 3.80 -3.63
CA ILE A 145 -2.74 2.73 -3.67
C ILE A 145 -3.45 1.51 -4.20
N PHE A 146 -2.91 0.89 -5.23
CA PHE A 146 -3.52 -0.30 -5.81
C PHE A 146 -2.47 -1.32 -6.21
N LEU A 147 -2.92 -2.55 -6.40
CA LEU A 147 -2.06 -3.64 -6.78
C LEU A 147 -1.94 -3.66 -8.31
N GLY A 148 -0.74 -3.37 -8.80
CA GLY A 148 -0.41 -3.43 -10.22
C GLY A 148 0.13 -4.80 -10.62
N LEU A 149 0.60 -4.92 -11.84
CA LEU A 149 1.14 -6.18 -12.37
C LEU A 149 2.45 -6.60 -11.69
N GLU A 150 3.23 -5.64 -11.23
CA GLU A 150 4.58 -5.89 -10.69
C GLU A 150 4.77 -5.37 -9.28
N GLY A 151 3.68 -5.13 -8.54
CA GLY A 151 3.76 -4.62 -7.18
C GLY A 151 2.75 -3.52 -6.93
N LEU A 152 3.00 -2.73 -5.90
CA LEU A 152 2.11 -1.62 -5.56
C LEU A 152 2.31 -0.45 -6.52
N GLU A 153 1.22 0.20 -6.86
CA GLU A 153 1.22 1.42 -7.64
C GLU A 153 0.46 2.51 -6.90
N VAL A 154 0.83 3.75 -7.15
CA VAL A 154 0.23 4.93 -6.51
C VAL A 154 -0.15 5.92 -7.60
N ASP A 155 -1.37 6.45 -7.53
CA ASP A 155 -1.85 7.45 -8.47
C ASP A 155 -2.85 8.37 -7.77
N TYR A 156 -3.26 9.44 -8.45
CA TYR A 156 -4.37 10.26 -7.99
C TYR A 156 -5.67 9.47 -8.14
N TYR A 157 -6.54 9.62 -7.16
CA TYR A 157 -7.83 8.92 -7.15
C TYR A 157 -8.92 9.83 -7.71
N GLU A 158 -9.72 9.30 -8.64
CA GLU A 158 -10.91 9.95 -9.19
C GLU A 158 -12.16 9.21 -8.71
N GLU A 159 -13.01 9.91 -7.95
CA GLU A 159 -14.14 9.30 -7.24
C GLU A 159 -15.17 8.60 -8.12
N ASP A 160 -15.28 8.97 -9.38
CA ASP A 160 -16.29 8.42 -10.29
C ASP A 160 -15.86 7.09 -10.94
N GLU A 161 -14.66 6.60 -10.69
CA GLU A 161 -14.17 5.35 -11.29
C GLU A 161 -14.48 4.11 -10.45
N THR A 162 -14.58 4.22 -9.14
CA THR A 162 -14.81 3.11 -8.21
C THR A 162 -15.63 3.54 -7.01
N GLU A 163 -16.42 2.60 -6.48
CA GLU A 163 -17.25 2.85 -5.31
C GLU A 163 -16.48 2.64 -4.00
N HIS A 164 -15.59 3.57 -3.68
CA HIS A 164 -14.91 3.58 -2.39
C HIS A 164 -15.78 4.21 -1.33
N ILE A 165 -15.78 3.60 -0.14
CA ILE A 165 -16.55 4.05 1.03
C ILE A 165 -15.59 4.53 2.09
N ASP A 166 -15.80 5.77 2.58
CA ASP A 166 -14.95 6.33 3.62
C ASP A 166 -15.12 5.58 4.94
N LEU A 167 -14.00 5.24 5.57
CA LEU A 167 -13.99 4.70 6.92
C LEU A 167 -13.97 5.86 7.92
N LYS A 168 -14.99 5.93 8.74
CA LYS A 168 -15.11 6.96 9.77
C LYS A 168 -15.52 6.35 11.10
#